data_4d37443ef01b2fb04c19bb85172e5473
#
_entry.id   4d37443ef01b2fb04c19bb85172e5473
#
_cell.length_a   1.000
_cell.length_b   1.000
_cell.length_c   1.000
_cell.angle_alpha   90.00
_cell.angle_beta   90.00
_cell.angle_gamma   90.00
#
_symmetry.space_group_name_H-M   'P 1'
#
loop_
_entity.id
_entity.type
_entity.pdbx_description
1 polymer ?
#
loop_
_entity_poly.entity_id
_entity_poly.type
_entity_poly.pdbx_seq_one_letter_code
_entity_poly.pdbx_strand_id
1 'polypeptide(L)' 'MPYHIRRSKDIQGRVETIYYQGDCRWSTSLEDRKIYQYKRDATAALYQFGGDIISE' A
#
# COMPACT_ATOMS: atom_id res chain seq x y z
N MET A 1 -10.84 -10.18 -7.38
CA MET A 1 -9.75 -9.36 -7.91
C MET A 1 -8.77 -9.04 -6.81
N PRO A 2 -7.46 -9.08 -7.06
CA PRO A 2 -6.51 -8.71 -6.02
C PRO A 2 -6.43 -7.20 -5.80
N TYR A 3 -5.96 -6.84 -4.62
CA TYR A 3 -5.84 -5.44 -4.20
C TYR A 3 -4.50 -5.21 -3.54
N HIS A 4 -4.01 -3.98 -3.61
CA HIS A 4 -2.84 -3.58 -2.84
C HIS A 4 -3.03 -2.17 -2.29
N ILE A 5 -2.19 -1.79 -1.34
CA ILE A 5 -2.26 -0.48 -0.69
C ILE A 5 -1.09 0.37 -1.19
N ARG A 6 -1.43 1.57 -1.65
CA ARG A 6 -0.48 2.55 -2.16
C ARG A 6 -0.61 3.83 -1.36
N ARG A 7 0.50 4.51 -1.15
CA ARG A 7 0.53 5.76 -0.42
C ARG A 7 1.59 6.67 -1.02
N SER A 8 1.32 7.98 -1.04
CA SER A 8 2.31 8.97 -1.44
C SER A 8 3.07 9.46 -0.22
N LYS A 9 4.36 9.62 -0.35
CA LYS A 9 5.23 10.13 0.72
C LYS A 9 6.11 11.23 0.17
N ASP A 10 6.21 12.33 0.93
CA ASP A 10 7.11 13.43 0.59
C ASP A 10 8.48 13.14 1.23
N ILE A 11 9.49 12.97 0.38
CA ILE A 11 10.86 12.72 0.82
C ILE A 11 11.72 13.84 0.26
N GLN A 12 12.17 14.72 1.15
CA GLN A 12 13.07 15.83 0.78
C GLN A 12 12.54 16.68 -0.39
N GLY A 13 11.25 17.00 -0.35
CA GLY A 13 10.64 17.82 -1.38
C GLY A 13 10.20 17.07 -2.62
N ARG A 14 10.38 15.76 -2.66
CA ARG A 14 9.89 14.91 -3.76
C ARG A 14 8.78 13.99 -3.27
N VAL A 15 7.74 13.87 -4.08
CA VAL A 15 6.64 12.95 -3.80
C VAL A 15 6.95 11.60 -4.41
N GLU A 16 7.05 10.58 -3.57
CA GLU A 16 7.28 9.21 -4.02
C GLU A 16 6.10 8.34 -3.64
N THR A 17 5.80 7.37 -4.49
CA THR A 17 4.76 6.38 -4.23
C THR A 17 5.39 5.19 -3.52
N ILE A 18 4.78 4.80 -2.40
CA ILE A 18 5.22 3.63 -1.65
C ILE A 18 4.07 2.63 -1.57
N TYR A 19 4.43 1.36 -1.44
CA TYR A 19 3.49 0.25 -1.43
C TYR A 19 3.65 -0.52 -0.12
N TYR A 20 2.53 -0.87 0.50
CA TYR A 20 2.57 -1.65 1.73
C TYR A 20 2.92 -3.10 1.39
N GLN A 21 3.98 -3.61 2.03
CA GLN A 21 4.44 -4.96 1.80
C GLN A 21 4.10 -5.93 2.93
N GLY A 22 3.33 -5.47 3.92
CA GLY A 22 2.98 -6.28 5.08
C GLY A 22 3.98 -6.07 6.21
N ASP A 23 3.66 -6.61 7.39
CA ASP A 23 4.53 -6.56 8.57
C ASP A 23 5.01 -5.17 8.93
N CYS A 24 4.12 -4.17 8.76
CA CYS A 24 4.41 -2.76 9.05
C CYS A 24 5.57 -2.21 8.21
N ARG A 25 5.76 -2.74 7.00
CA ARG A 25 6.81 -2.30 6.09
C ARG A 25 6.23 -1.66 4.84
N TRP A 26 6.96 -0.70 4.32
CA TRP A 26 6.62 -0.02 3.07
C TRP A 26 7.80 -0.09 2.12
N SER A 27 7.54 -0.16 0.83
CA SER A 27 8.57 -0.25 -0.20
C SER A 27 8.24 0.68 -1.35
N THR A 28 9.27 1.20 -2.01
CA THR A 28 9.09 1.97 -3.25
C THR A 28 8.93 1.05 -4.46
N SER A 29 9.16 -0.25 -4.29
CA SER A 29 9.04 -1.23 -5.36
C SER A 29 7.63 -1.81 -5.42
N LEU A 30 7.00 -1.74 -6.59
CA LEU A 30 5.68 -2.33 -6.81
C LEU A 30 5.71 -3.85 -6.62
N GLU A 31 6.82 -4.48 -6.95
CA GLU A 31 6.96 -5.93 -6.86
C GLU A 31 6.91 -6.43 -5.42
N ASP A 32 7.25 -5.58 -4.47
CA ASP A 32 7.26 -5.95 -3.05
C ASP A 32 5.89 -5.77 -2.38
N ARG A 33 4.93 -5.23 -3.09
CA ARG A 33 3.62 -4.95 -2.51
C ARG A 33 2.94 -6.21 -2.01
N LYS A 34 2.25 -6.09 -0.88
CA LYS A 34 1.42 -7.19 -0.40
C LYS A 34 0.13 -7.25 -1.20
N ILE A 35 -0.22 -8.44 -1.67
CA ILE A 35 -1.45 -8.67 -2.42
C ILE A 35 -2.53 -9.18 -1.46
N TYR A 36 -3.67 -8.50 -1.47
CA TYR A 36 -4.86 -8.90 -0.73
C TYR A 36 -5.88 -9.48 -1.69
N GLN A 37 -6.40 -10.64 -1.38
CA GLN A 37 -7.43 -11.28 -2.22
C GLN A 37 -8.80 -10.65 -2.01
N TYR A 38 -9.05 -10.11 -0.84
CA TYR A 38 -10.34 -9.53 -0.49
C TYR A 38 -10.18 -8.06 -0.11
N LYS A 39 -11.11 -7.25 -0.60
CA LYS A 39 -11.11 -5.82 -0.30
C LYS A 39 -11.24 -5.54 1.18
N ARG A 40 -12.00 -6.36 1.91
CA ARG A 40 -12.18 -6.21 3.36
C ARG A 40 -10.83 -6.29 4.10
N ASP A 41 -9.94 -7.16 3.65
CA ASP A 41 -8.63 -7.32 4.28
C ASP A 41 -7.74 -6.13 3.99
N ALA A 42 -7.76 -5.62 2.77
CA ALA A 42 -7.05 -4.40 2.40
C ALA A 42 -7.59 -3.21 3.18
N THR A 43 -8.90 -3.11 3.34
CA THR A 43 -9.54 -2.02 4.08
C THR A 43 -9.14 -2.04 5.56
N ALA A 44 -9.04 -3.21 6.16
CA ALA A 44 -8.62 -3.34 7.54
C ALA A 44 -7.19 -2.81 7.74
N ALA A 45 -6.30 -3.15 6.80
CA ALA A 45 -4.93 -2.63 6.84
C ALA A 45 -4.90 -1.12 6.59
N LEU A 46 -5.75 -0.63 5.70
CA LEU A 46 -5.84 0.78 5.38
C LEU A 46 -6.20 1.63 6.60
N TYR A 47 -7.13 1.18 7.41
CA TYR A 47 -7.52 1.88 8.64
C TYR A 47 -6.35 2.05 9.59
N GLN A 48 -5.44 1.10 9.59
CA GLN A 48 -4.30 1.12 10.48
C GLN A 48 -3.16 2.00 9.95
N PHE A 49 -2.95 2.01 8.65
CA PHE A 49 -1.77 2.65 8.04
C PHE A 49 -2.09 3.83 7.14
N GLY A 50 -3.32 3.95 6.66
CA GLY A 50 -3.69 4.98 5.70
C GLY A 50 -3.24 4.65 4.29
N GLY A 51 -3.64 5.50 3.32
CA GLY A 51 -3.29 5.33 1.92
C GLY A 51 -4.50 5.06 1.05
N ASP A 52 -4.29 4.44 -0.11
CA ASP A 52 -5.33 4.13 -1.07
C ASP A 52 -5.31 2.64 -1.42
N ILE A 53 -6.50 2.08 -1.63
CA ILE A 53 -6.65 0.71 -2.10
C ILE A 53 -6.73 0.72 -3.62
N ILE A 54 -5.88 -0.07 -4.25
CA ILE A 54 -5.82 -0.17 -5.70
C ILE A 54 -6.23 -1.57 -6.12
N SER A 55 -7.19 -1.65 -7.03
CA SER A 55 -7.62 -2.91 -7.63
C SER A 55 -6.71 -3.27 -8.79
N GLU A 56 -6.28 -4.49 -8.83
CA GLU A 56 -5.39 -4.94 -9.91
C GLU A 56 -6.11 -5.66 -11.04
#